data_3959fe1e0f9db3654de2dfd31674bc9e
#
_entry.id   3959fe1e0f9db3654de2dfd31674bc9e
#
_cell.length_a   1.000
_cell.length_b   1.000
_cell.length_c   1.000
_cell.angle_alpha   90.00
_cell.angle_beta   90.00
_cell.angle_gamma   90.00
#
_symmetry.space_group_name_H-M   'P 1'
#
loop_
_entity.id
_entity.type
_entity.pdbx_description
1 polymer ?
#
loop_
_entity_poly.entity_id
_entity_poly.type
_entity_poly.pdbx_seq_one_letter_code
_entity_poly.pdbx_strand_id
1 'polypeptide(L)'
;RRVMPINAERLRRLAGVEAGEPTLEALLEAFIAPHLEMKEAGGNDRFVCLIGRSYTDHAPLLNEHVRALNKDVVARFKAAFSAQLPHLPRRELSIRLHFLVGTVAYTMAGPEMIPLLRGVRISEGDNAKALVERLVPFLAAGLRAPLPEQLPEFVVSRAS
;
A
#
# COMPACT_ATOMS: atom_id res chain seq x y z
N ARG A 1 17.43 5.82 -6.65
CA ARG A 1 18.30 4.68 -6.25
C ARG A 1 17.72 3.85 -5.09
N ARG A 2 17.00 4.41 -4.11
CA ARG A 2 16.49 3.68 -2.93
C ARG A 2 15.12 2.99 -3.12
N VAL A 3 14.31 3.39 -4.09
CA VAL A 3 13.01 2.74 -4.41
C VAL A 3 13.21 1.36 -5.04
N MET A 4 14.27 1.18 -5.83
CA MET A 4 14.55 -0.09 -6.50
C MET A 4 14.77 -1.27 -5.52
N PRO A 5 15.51 -1.13 -4.40
CA PRO A 5 15.64 -2.23 -3.44
C PRO A 5 14.30 -2.66 -2.82
N ILE A 6 13.41 -1.70 -2.52
CA ILE A 6 12.09 -2.00 -1.97
C ILE A 6 11.25 -2.80 -2.97
N ASN A 7 11.24 -2.36 -4.21
CA ASN A 7 10.48 -3.02 -5.27
C ASN A 7 11.04 -4.43 -5.56
N ALA A 8 12.36 -4.59 -5.56
CA ALA A 8 12.98 -5.91 -5.69
C ALA A 8 12.57 -6.84 -4.53
N GLU A 9 12.58 -6.35 -3.30
CA GLU A 9 12.16 -7.11 -2.13
C GLU A 9 10.67 -7.46 -2.17
N ARG A 10 9.81 -6.53 -2.58
CA ARG A 10 8.39 -6.79 -2.82
C ARG A 10 8.18 -7.93 -3.81
N LEU A 11 8.85 -7.88 -4.96
CA LEU A 11 8.73 -8.90 -6.00
C LEU A 11 9.28 -10.26 -5.54
N ARG A 12 10.37 -10.25 -4.76
CA ARG A 12 10.92 -11.47 -4.17
C ARG A 12 9.92 -12.12 -3.21
N ARG A 13 9.30 -11.32 -2.32
CA ARG A 13 8.27 -11.82 -1.38
C ARG A 13 7.03 -12.30 -2.11
N LEU A 14 6.58 -11.56 -3.12
CA LEU A 14 5.45 -11.97 -3.96
C LEU A 14 5.71 -13.33 -4.60
N ALA A 15 6.89 -13.54 -5.18
CA ALA A 15 7.26 -14.83 -5.77
C ALA A 15 7.24 -15.97 -4.73
N GLY A 16 7.65 -15.70 -3.48
CA GLY A 16 7.56 -16.66 -2.37
C GLY A 16 6.11 -17.00 -2.01
N VAL A 17 5.22 -16.01 -2.00
CA VAL A 17 3.78 -16.22 -1.76
C VAL A 17 3.14 -17.01 -2.90
N GLU A 18 3.47 -16.69 -4.16
CA GLU A 18 2.96 -17.37 -5.35
C GLU A 18 3.42 -18.84 -5.45
N ALA A 19 4.59 -19.17 -4.89
CA ALA A 19 5.11 -20.54 -4.88
C ALA A 19 4.44 -21.46 -3.85
N GLY A 20 3.71 -20.89 -2.90
CA GLY A 20 2.95 -21.61 -1.86
C GLY A 20 1.44 -21.54 -2.09
N GLU A 21 0.69 -21.47 -1.00
CA GLU A 21 -0.74 -21.16 -1.03
C GLU A 21 -0.94 -19.65 -0.83
N PRO A 22 -1.19 -18.88 -1.89
CA PRO A 22 -1.33 -17.44 -1.78
C PRO A 22 -2.60 -17.09 -1.01
N THR A 23 -2.45 -16.31 0.06
CA THR A 23 -3.55 -15.71 0.81
C THR A 23 -3.55 -14.21 0.64
N LEU A 24 -4.71 -13.58 0.86
CA LEU A 24 -4.82 -12.12 0.79
C LEU A 24 -3.90 -11.44 1.81
N GLU A 25 -3.79 -12.01 3.01
CA GLU A 25 -2.94 -11.53 4.09
C GLU A 25 -1.45 -11.61 3.72
N ALA A 26 -1.01 -12.74 3.15
CA ALA A 26 0.38 -12.90 2.70
C ALA A 26 0.74 -11.93 1.58
N LEU A 27 -0.19 -11.66 0.65
CA LEU A 27 0.00 -10.65 -0.40
C LEU A 27 0.12 -9.24 0.18
N LEU A 28 -0.74 -8.91 1.15
CA LEU A 28 -0.69 -7.61 1.84
C LEU A 28 0.63 -7.45 2.59
N GLU A 29 1.07 -8.45 3.33
CA GLU A 29 2.33 -8.43 4.04
C GLU A 29 3.51 -8.25 3.07
N ALA A 30 3.57 -9.02 1.98
CA ALA A 30 4.59 -8.91 0.95
C ALA A 30 4.65 -7.51 0.32
N PHE A 31 3.51 -6.82 0.22
CA PHE A 31 3.42 -5.46 -0.32
C PHE A 31 3.82 -4.38 0.68
N ILE A 32 3.42 -4.49 1.94
CA ILE A 32 3.53 -3.45 2.96
C ILE A 32 4.84 -3.53 3.74
N ALA A 33 5.22 -4.72 4.20
CA ALA A 33 6.33 -4.92 5.12
C ALA A 33 7.66 -4.33 4.63
N PRO A 34 8.08 -4.49 3.35
CA PRO A 34 9.35 -3.93 2.90
C PRO A 34 9.50 -2.42 3.07
N HIS A 35 8.39 -1.68 3.06
CA HIS A 35 8.43 -0.23 3.28
C HIS A 35 8.62 0.13 4.76
N LEU A 36 7.93 -0.56 5.64
CA LEU A 36 7.99 -0.29 7.07
C LEU A 36 9.30 -0.77 7.69
N GLU A 37 9.78 -1.94 7.26
CA GLU A 37 11.07 -2.50 7.71
C GLU A 37 12.27 -1.64 7.28
N MET A 38 12.20 -0.99 6.12
CA MET A 38 13.25 -0.07 5.71
C MET A 38 13.36 1.15 6.63
N LYS A 39 12.27 1.56 7.26
CA LYS A 39 12.28 2.62 8.27
C LYS A 39 13.09 2.20 9.48
N GLU A 40 12.93 0.97 9.97
CA GLU A 40 13.67 0.43 11.13
C GLU A 40 15.17 0.25 10.87
N ALA A 41 15.55 -0.16 9.66
CA ALA A 41 16.95 -0.42 9.29
C ALA A 41 17.83 0.84 9.20
N GLY A 42 17.43 1.97 9.83
CA GLY A 42 18.16 3.24 9.78
C GLY A 42 18.02 3.96 8.43
N GLY A 43 17.05 3.54 7.63
CA GLY A 43 16.57 4.33 6.49
C GLY A 43 16.05 5.66 7.01
N ASN A 44 16.62 6.76 6.50
CA ASN A 44 16.26 8.12 6.87
C ASN A 44 14.74 8.27 6.90
N ASP A 45 14.15 8.48 8.08
CA ASP A 45 12.71 8.72 8.29
C ASP A 45 12.15 9.74 7.31
N ARG A 46 12.97 10.76 6.98
CA ARG A 46 12.64 11.77 5.97
C ARG A 46 12.41 11.17 4.57
N PHE A 47 13.09 10.07 4.20
CA PHE A 47 12.91 9.45 2.89
C PHE A 47 11.60 8.65 2.83
N VAL A 48 11.26 7.93 3.88
CA VAL A 48 9.98 7.20 3.97
C VAL A 48 8.82 8.17 4.00
N CYS A 49 8.93 9.25 4.79
CA CYS A 49 7.97 10.36 4.79
C CYS A 49 7.85 11.02 3.41
N LEU A 50 8.97 11.20 2.70
CA LEU A 50 8.97 11.78 1.35
C LEU A 50 8.24 10.88 0.35
N ILE A 51 8.43 9.56 0.43
CA ILE A 51 7.68 8.59 -0.39
C ILE A 51 6.19 8.67 -0.05
N GLY A 52 5.81 8.64 1.22
CA GLY A 52 4.41 8.81 1.64
C GLY A 52 3.80 10.07 1.06
N ARG A 53 4.50 11.21 1.16
CA ARG A 53 4.07 12.49 0.59
C ARG A 53 4.05 12.50 -0.94
N SER A 54 4.95 11.80 -1.61
CA SER A 54 4.96 11.75 -3.08
C SER A 54 3.71 11.10 -3.68
N TYR A 55 2.97 10.32 -2.91
CA TYR A 55 1.66 9.80 -3.32
C TYR A 55 0.53 10.83 -3.19
N THR A 56 0.73 11.87 -2.40
CA THR A 56 -0.27 12.92 -2.12
C THR A 56 0.07 14.26 -2.80
N ASP A 57 1.34 14.52 -3.11
CA ASP A 57 1.79 15.77 -3.70
C ASP A 57 1.59 15.79 -5.23
N HIS A 58 1.05 16.91 -5.73
CA HIS A 58 0.83 17.15 -7.15
C HIS A 58 2.12 17.65 -7.83
N ALA A 59 3.17 16.82 -7.86
CA ALA A 59 4.40 17.10 -8.59
C ALA A 59 4.48 16.24 -9.87
N PRO A 60 4.05 16.74 -11.05
CA PRO A 60 3.87 15.92 -12.26
C PRO A 60 5.11 15.13 -12.66
N LEU A 61 6.28 15.77 -12.67
CA LEU A 61 7.55 15.14 -13.06
C LEU A 61 8.01 14.04 -12.08
N LEU A 62 7.83 14.26 -10.77
CA LEU A 62 8.15 13.27 -9.75
C LEU A 62 7.20 12.08 -9.86
N ASN A 63 5.92 12.34 -10.10
CA ASN A 63 4.89 11.32 -10.25
C ASN A 63 5.12 10.42 -11.47
N GLU A 64 5.56 10.97 -12.59
CA GLU A 64 5.86 10.19 -13.79
C GLU A 64 7.04 9.23 -13.57
N HIS A 65 8.12 9.72 -12.97
CA HIS A 65 9.28 8.91 -12.65
C HIS A 65 8.95 7.80 -11.62
N VAL A 66 8.21 8.13 -10.57
CA VAL A 66 7.76 7.17 -9.56
C VAL A 66 6.80 6.14 -10.17
N ARG A 67 5.91 6.55 -11.07
CA ARG A 67 5.01 5.63 -11.80
C ARG A 67 5.80 4.66 -12.68
N ALA A 68 6.80 5.13 -13.42
CA ALA A 68 7.64 4.28 -14.26
C ALA A 68 8.38 3.22 -13.42
N LEU A 69 8.96 3.61 -12.28
CA LEU A 69 9.67 2.71 -11.37
C LEU A 69 8.78 1.67 -10.70
N ASN A 70 7.49 1.95 -10.51
CA ASN A 70 6.56 1.06 -9.83
C ASN A 70 5.65 0.28 -10.77
N LYS A 71 5.67 0.54 -12.06
CA LYS A 71 4.72 0.00 -13.04
C LYS A 71 4.62 -1.53 -12.97
N ASP A 72 5.75 -2.22 -13.00
CA ASP A 72 5.80 -3.68 -13.03
C ASP A 72 5.36 -4.30 -11.69
N VAL A 73 5.80 -3.69 -10.59
CA VAL A 73 5.40 -4.12 -9.23
C VAL A 73 3.89 -3.98 -9.06
N VAL A 74 3.35 -2.82 -9.41
CA VAL A 74 1.90 -2.55 -9.31
C VAL A 74 1.11 -3.52 -10.19
N ALA A 75 1.55 -3.76 -11.42
CA ALA A 75 0.89 -4.70 -12.34
C ALA A 75 0.83 -6.13 -11.77
N ARG A 76 1.96 -6.62 -11.23
CA ARG A 76 2.03 -7.97 -10.65
C ARG A 76 1.19 -8.10 -9.38
N PHE A 77 1.28 -7.16 -8.44
CA PHE A 77 0.45 -7.19 -7.24
C PHE A 77 -1.03 -7.05 -7.56
N LYS A 78 -1.40 -6.19 -8.51
CA LYS A 78 -2.79 -6.07 -8.96
C LYS A 78 -3.33 -7.38 -9.52
N ALA A 79 -2.54 -8.12 -10.31
CA ALA A 79 -2.92 -9.43 -10.80
C ALA A 79 -3.11 -10.45 -9.67
N ALA A 80 -2.17 -10.49 -8.70
CA ALA A 80 -2.25 -11.37 -7.55
C ALA A 80 -3.47 -11.06 -6.67
N PHE A 81 -3.75 -9.79 -6.38
CA PHE A 81 -4.96 -9.38 -5.64
C PHE A 81 -6.25 -9.73 -6.40
N SER A 82 -6.25 -9.56 -7.73
CA SER A 82 -7.41 -9.94 -8.56
C SER A 82 -7.71 -11.44 -8.48
N ALA A 83 -6.68 -12.26 -8.43
CA ALA A 83 -6.82 -13.72 -8.28
C ALA A 83 -7.42 -14.11 -6.90
N GLN A 84 -7.08 -13.37 -5.84
CA GLN A 84 -7.60 -13.61 -4.48
C GLN A 84 -9.00 -13.03 -4.25
N LEU A 85 -9.44 -12.10 -5.09
CA LEU A 85 -10.71 -11.38 -4.98
C LEU A 85 -11.52 -11.46 -6.28
N PRO A 86 -11.81 -12.69 -6.80
CA PRO A 86 -12.43 -12.87 -8.11
C PRO A 86 -13.86 -12.33 -8.18
N HIS A 87 -14.51 -12.15 -7.03
CA HIS A 87 -15.86 -11.60 -6.92
C HIS A 87 -15.91 -10.07 -7.09
N LEU A 88 -14.76 -9.38 -7.00
CA LEU A 88 -14.72 -7.94 -7.16
C LEU A 88 -14.63 -7.54 -8.64
N PRO A 89 -15.50 -6.64 -9.12
CA PRO A 89 -15.34 -6.02 -10.44
C PRO A 89 -13.97 -5.30 -10.51
N ARG A 90 -13.33 -5.31 -11.68
CA ARG A 90 -11.99 -4.70 -11.89
C ARG A 90 -11.90 -3.24 -11.41
N ARG A 91 -12.98 -2.48 -11.60
CA ARG A 91 -13.06 -1.08 -11.16
C ARG A 91 -13.07 -0.97 -9.65
N GLU A 92 -13.90 -1.78 -8.98
CA GLU A 92 -13.97 -1.80 -7.51
C GLU A 92 -12.64 -2.23 -6.88
N LEU A 93 -12.01 -3.27 -7.41
CA LEU A 93 -10.68 -3.68 -6.98
C LEU A 93 -9.69 -2.51 -7.08
N SER A 94 -9.70 -1.76 -8.19
CA SER A 94 -8.79 -0.61 -8.37
C SER A 94 -9.05 0.50 -7.34
N ILE A 95 -10.32 0.76 -6.99
CA ILE A 95 -10.71 1.73 -5.96
C ILE A 95 -10.19 1.27 -4.58
N ARG A 96 -10.42 0.00 -4.22
CA ARG A 96 -9.97 -0.55 -2.94
C ARG A 96 -8.45 -0.58 -2.82
N LEU A 97 -7.75 -0.90 -3.91
CA LEU A 97 -6.28 -0.81 -3.95
C LEU A 97 -5.79 0.64 -3.80
N HIS A 98 -6.54 1.60 -4.31
CA HIS A 98 -6.24 3.02 -4.07
C HIS A 98 -6.37 3.38 -2.58
N PHE A 99 -7.42 2.92 -1.90
CA PHE A 99 -7.58 3.10 -0.45
C PHE A 99 -6.47 2.43 0.34
N LEU A 100 -6.06 1.22 -0.06
CA LEU A 100 -4.93 0.51 0.53
C LEU A 100 -3.64 1.34 0.42
N VAL A 101 -3.31 1.81 -0.77
CA VAL A 101 -2.11 2.64 -1.00
C VAL A 101 -2.17 3.92 -0.18
N GLY A 102 -3.33 4.58 -0.14
CA GLY A 102 -3.54 5.78 0.68
C GLY A 102 -3.31 5.53 2.17
N THR A 103 -3.85 4.44 2.71
CA THR A 103 -3.67 4.05 4.12
C THR A 103 -2.19 3.78 4.43
N VAL A 104 -1.50 3.03 3.58
CA VAL A 104 -0.08 2.72 3.76
C VAL A 104 0.76 4.00 3.66
N ALA A 105 0.50 4.84 2.64
CA ALA A 105 1.21 6.10 2.45
C ALA A 105 1.05 7.04 3.64
N TYR A 106 -0.17 7.15 4.18
CA TYR A 106 -0.45 7.96 5.35
C TYR A 106 0.27 7.43 6.61
N THR A 107 0.24 6.12 6.82
CA THR A 107 0.96 5.47 7.94
C THR A 107 2.47 5.73 7.85
N MET A 108 3.03 5.79 6.63
CA MET A 108 4.44 6.08 6.38
C MET A 108 4.79 7.56 6.53
N ALA A 109 3.85 8.47 6.24
CA ALA A 109 4.10 9.92 6.26
C ALA A 109 4.44 10.48 7.64
N GLY A 110 4.18 9.71 8.69
CA GLY A 110 4.61 10.02 10.04
C GLY A 110 3.48 10.30 11.04
N PRO A 111 3.80 10.41 12.33
CA PRO A 111 2.83 10.49 13.43
C PRO A 111 2.19 11.87 13.60
N GLU A 112 2.50 12.85 12.75
CA GLU A 112 2.11 14.26 12.97
C GLU A 112 0.58 14.49 13.01
N MET A 113 -0.20 13.59 12.36
CA MET A 113 -1.66 13.69 12.36
C MET A 113 -2.35 12.87 13.48
N ILE A 114 -1.66 11.94 14.10
CA ILE A 114 -2.20 11.07 15.15
C ILE A 114 -2.45 11.81 16.49
N PRO A 115 -1.75 12.91 16.83
CA PRO A 115 -2.08 13.70 18.00
C PRO A 115 -3.52 14.23 18.03
N LEU A 116 -4.20 14.30 16.88
CA LEU A 116 -5.62 14.64 16.80
C LEU A 116 -6.53 13.53 17.37
N LEU A 117 -6.05 12.29 17.37
CA LEU A 117 -6.71 11.16 18.01
C LEU A 117 -6.14 11.01 19.42
N ARG A 118 -6.69 11.75 20.37
CA ARG A 118 -6.23 11.74 21.77
C ARG A 118 -6.03 10.31 22.28
N GLY A 119 -4.81 10.03 22.77
CA GLY A 119 -4.46 8.77 23.44
C GLY A 119 -3.83 7.71 22.57
N VAL A 120 -3.74 7.88 21.24
CA VAL A 120 -3.02 6.96 20.37
C VAL A 120 -1.74 7.62 19.91
N ARG A 121 -0.63 7.25 20.55
CA ARG A 121 0.70 7.44 19.96
C ARG A 121 1.07 6.15 19.28
N ILE A 122 1.27 6.17 17.97
CA ILE A 122 2.17 5.20 17.36
C ILE A 122 3.55 5.65 17.85
N SER A 123 3.99 5.04 18.96
CA SER A 123 5.21 5.45 19.63
C SER A 123 6.41 5.12 18.74
N GLU A 124 7.52 5.85 18.94
CA GLU A 124 8.81 5.53 18.32
C GLU A 124 9.31 4.11 18.63
N GLY A 125 8.64 3.36 19.52
CA GLY A 125 8.88 1.96 19.88
C GLY A 125 7.98 0.94 19.18
N ASP A 126 6.96 1.36 18.40
CA ASP A 126 6.18 0.43 17.58
C ASP A 126 7.02 0.03 16.37
N ASN A 127 7.59 -1.18 16.42
CA ASN A 127 8.40 -1.72 15.34
C ASN A 127 7.52 -1.98 14.08
N ALA A 128 8.16 -2.07 12.93
CA ALA A 128 7.49 -2.30 11.64
C ALA A 128 6.61 -3.55 11.70
N LYS A 129 7.04 -4.59 12.40
CA LYS A 129 6.29 -5.83 12.58
C LYS A 129 4.95 -5.58 13.27
N ALA A 130 4.93 -4.84 14.38
CA ALA A 130 3.69 -4.52 15.09
C ALA A 130 2.71 -3.70 14.25
N LEU A 131 3.21 -2.82 13.37
CA LEU A 131 2.38 -2.08 12.43
C LEU A 131 1.81 -2.99 11.34
N VAL A 132 2.63 -3.89 10.78
CA VAL A 132 2.19 -4.88 9.78
C VAL A 132 1.10 -5.78 10.36
N GLU A 133 1.29 -6.30 11.58
CA GLU A 133 0.33 -7.16 12.27
C GLU A 133 -1.04 -6.49 12.49
N ARG A 134 -1.09 -5.17 12.57
CA ARG A 134 -2.35 -4.40 12.66
C ARG A 134 -2.92 -4.03 11.29
N LEU A 135 -2.07 -3.59 10.37
CA LEU A 135 -2.51 -3.12 9.05
C LEU A 135 -3.04 -4.25 8.16
N VAL A 136 -2.40 -5.42 8.19
CA VAL A 136 -2.78 -6.55 7.33
C VAL A 136 -4.22 -6.99 7.58
N PRO A 137 -4.67 -7.32 8.81
CA PRO A 137 -6.07 -7.72 9.02
C PRO A 137 -7.06 -6.61 8.73
N PHE A 138 -6.72 -5.35 9.04
CA PHE A 138 -7.57 -4.19 8.74
C PHE A 138 -7.79 -4.03 7.22
N LEU A 139 -6.72 -4.08 6.45
CA LEU A 139 -6.79 -3.93 4.99
C LEU A 139 -7.42 -5.16 4.32
N ALA A 140 -7.16 -6.37 4.83
CA ALA A 140 -7.80 -7.59 4.35
C ALA A 140 -9.32 -7.53 4.53
N ALA A 141 -9.80 -7.08 5.69
CA ALA A 141 -11.21 -6.87 5.94
C ALA A 141 -11.82 -5.83 4.98
N GLY A 142 -11.13 -4.72 4.75
CA GLY A 142 -11.58 -3.70 3.80
C GLY A 142 -11.65 -4.20 2.36
N LEU A 143 -10.67 -4.99 1.93
CA LEU A 143 -10.66 -5.61 0.60
C LEU A 143 -11.76 -6.65 0.43
N ARG A 144 -12.13 -7.39 1.50
CA ARG A 144 -13.22 -8.38 1.49
C ARG A 144 -14.60 -7.80 1.76
N ALA A 145 -14.70 -6.52 2.11
CA ALA A 145 -15.99 -5.89 2.42
C ALA A 145 -17.01 -6.13 1.28
N PRO A 146 -18.29 -6.32 1.58
CA PRO A 146 -19.32 -6.48 0.56
C PRO A 146 -19.38 -5.25 -0.35
N LEU A 147 -19.90 -5.44 -1.57
CA LEU A 147 -20.18 -4.32 -2.45
C LEU A 147 -21.37 -3.51 -1.87
N PRO A 148 -21.33 -2.18 -1.97
CA PRO A 148 -22.51 -1.36 -1.68
C PRO A 148 -23.69 -1.79 -2.56
N GLU A 149 -24.89 -1.82 -2.00
CA GLU A 149 -26.12 -2.18 -2.75
C GLU A 149 -26.39 -1.25 -3.93
N GLN A 150 -25.95 0.01 -3.83
CA GLN A 150 -25.98 0.99 -4.91
C GLN A 150 -24.57 1.57 -5.05
N LEU A 151 -23.89 1.18 -6.13
CA LEU A 151 -22.65 1.85 -6.55
C LEU A 151 -23.04 3.11 -7.32
N PRO A 152 -22.77 4.32 -6.79
CA PRO A 152 -22.93 5.52 -7.60
C PRO A 152 -22.02 5.40 -8.82
N GLU A 153 -22.52 5.77 -10.00
CA GLU A 153 -21.69 5.89 -11.18
C GLU A 153 -20.65 7.00 -10.94
N PHE A 154 -19.42 6.62 -10.61
CA PHE A 154 -18.31 7.56 -10.65
C PHE A 154 -18.09 7.96 -12.10
N VAL A 155 -18.49 9.16 -12.46
CA VAL A 155 -18.14 9.77 -13.74
C VAL A 155 -16.64 9.97 -13.76
N VAL A 156 -15.92 9.04 -14.37
CA VAL A 156 -14.49 9.26 -14.65
C VAL A 156 -14.42 10.27 -15.80
N SER A 157 -14.18 11.53 -15.46
CA SER A 157 -13.78 12.51 -16.46
C SER A 157 -12.53 11.97 -17.15
N ARG A 158 -12.66 11.60 -18.42
CA ARG A 158 -11.48 11.36 -19.27
C ARG A 158 -10.79 12.70 -19.43
N ALA A 159 -9.72 12.92 -18.68
CA ALA A 159 -8.80 13.98 -19.00
C ALA A 159 -8.19 13.66 -20.36
N SER A 160 -8.50 14.52 -21.34
CA SER A 160 -7.97 14.52 -22.70
C SER A 160 -6.49 14.83 -22.67
#